data_449a15ac1370441129bad2b598b513f3
#
_entry.id   449a15ac1370441129bad2b598b513f3
#
_cell.length_a   1.000
_cell.length_b   1.000
_cell.length_c   1.000
_cell.angle_alpha   90.00
_cell.angle_beta   90.00
_cell.angle_gamma   90.00
#
_symmetry.space_group_name_H-M   'P 1'
#
loop_
_entity.id
_entity.type
_entity.pdbx_description
1 polymer ?
#
loop_
_entity_poly.entity_id
_entity_poly.type
_entity_poly.pdbx_seq_one_letter_code
_entity_poly.pdbx_strand_id
1 'polypeptide(L)'
;MRRVCSTEDHKQALALNQKQSDLAKSNVHKVHLGPGGYIGKLDQWRREREAAIAAGQPDPFDDLDECGWQWIQARKPKLVDRKPKFDQPETDTVAQKMLELAELQKQGKFKPQRKHDVLSTAIGSKEHGDCVRGLSSKLSIEDGFEKDKARYRSHDRYKEEIVAEAENAMHAKFKDLLGATLAEHQ
;
A
#
# COMPACT_ATOMS: atom_id res chain seq x y z
N MET A 1 40.02 6.24 -12.15
CA MET A 1 40.37 5.94 -10.73
C MET A 1 39.31 5.01 -10.17
N ARG A 2 39.64 3.75 -9.86
CA ARG A 2 38.77 2.83 -9.13
C ARG A 2 38.87 3.17 -7.66
N ARG A 3 37.75 3.53 -7.00
CA ARG A 3 37.73 3.69 -5.54
C ARG A 3 38.04 2.32 -4.92
N VAL A 4 39.10 2.24 -4.15
CA VAL A 4 39.38 1.08 -3.31
C VAL A 4 38.36 1.15 -2.17
N CYS A 5 37.40 0.23 -2.18
CA CYS A 5 36.44 0.10 -1.10
C CYS A 5 37.19 -0.27 0.17
N SER A 6 37.01 0.47 1.25
CA SER A 6 37.66 0.14 2.51
C SER A 6 37.12 -1.20 3.05
N THR A 7 37.91 -1.90 3.86
CA THR A 7 37.46 -3.14 4.51
C THR A 7 36.24 -2.92 5.40
N GLU A 8 36.08 -1.72 5.92
CA GLU A 8 34.94 -1.34 6.76
C GLU A 8 33.67 -1.15 5.92
N ASP A 9 33.77 -0.49 4.74
CA ASP A 9 32.65 -0.37 3.79
C ASP A 9 32.16 -1.74 3.34
N HIS A 10 33.06 -2.69 3.15
CA HIS A 10 32.69 -4.05 2.77
C HIS A 10 31.96 -4.78 3.90
N LYS A 11 32.38 -4.65 5.14
CA LYS A 11 31.69 -5.24 6.30
C LYS A 11 30.31 -4.65 6.50
N GLN A 12 30.15 -3.34 6.35
CA GLN A 12 28.85 -2.66 6.42
C GLN A 12 27.91 -3.14 5.31
N ALA A 13 28.41 -3.29 4.08
CA ALA A 13 27.63 -3.83 2.96
C ALA A 13 27.18 -5.28 3.22
N LEU A 14 28.05 -6.13 3.77
CA LEU A 14 27.69 -7.49 4.15
C LEU A 14 26.61 -7.54 5.24
N ALA A 15 26.75 -6.71 6.26
CA ALA A 15 25.75 -6.63 7.34
C ALA A 15 24.39 -6.14 6.83
N LEU A 16 24.34 -5.16 5.93
CA LEU A 16 23.13 -4.70 5.27
C LEU A 16 22.48 -5.80 4.41
N ASN A 17 23.29 -6.50 3.62
CA ASN A 17 22.82 -7.61 2.79
C ASN A 17 22.25 -8.75 3.65
N GLN A 18 22.91 -9.08 4.76
CA GLN A 18 22.40 -10.07 5.70
C GLN A 18 21.06 -9.66 6.31
N LYS A 19 20.96 -8.42 6.77
CA LYS A 19 19.70 -7.87 7.30
C LYS A 19 18.56 -7.91 6.29
N GLN A 20 18.82 -7.54 5.04
CA GLN A 20 17.84 -7.61 3.96
C GLN A 20 17.43 -9.06 3.65
N SER A 21 18.40 -10.00 3.66
CA SER A 21 18.12 -11.42 3.48
C SER A 21 17.22 -11.97 4.59
N ASP A 22 17.46 -11.58 5.83
CA ASP A 22 16.67 -12.05 6.97
C ASP A 22 15.25 -11.44 6.96
N LEU A 23 15.12 -10.17 6.58
CA LEU A 23 13.82 -9.55 6.34
C LEU A 23 13.05 -10.24 5.19
N ALA A 24 13.72 -10.61 4.11
CA ALA A 24 13.10 -11.34 3.01
C ALA A 24 12.64 -12.74 3.43
N LYS A 25 13.42 -13.44 4.28
CA LYS A 25 13.04 -14.75 4.83
C LYS A 25 11.86 -14.68 5.78
N SER A 26 11.75 -13.59 6.55
CA SER A 26 10.64 -13.36 7.48
C SER A 26 9.35 -12.93 6.79
N ASN A 27 9.39 -12.61 5.48
CA ASN A 27 8.20 -12.25 4.74
C ASN A 27 7.28 -13.46 4.55
N VAL A 28 6.16 -13.43 5.23
CA VAL A 28 5.13 -14.47 5.19
C VAL A 28 4.45 -14.53 3.82
N HIS A 29 4.30 -13.38 3.15
CA HIS A 29 3.64 -13.27 1.84
C HIS A 29 4.66 -13.27 0.70
N LYS A 30 5.29 -14.42 0.41
CA LYS A 30 6.33 -14.54 -0.60
C LYS A 30 5.86 -14.11 -1.99
N VAL A 31 6.70 -13.34 -2.67
CA VAL A 31 6.46 -12.76 -3.99
C VAL A 31 7.29 -13.48 -5.05
N HIS A 32 6.70 -13.78 -6.21
CA HIS A 32 7.30 -14.55 -7.31
C HIS A 32 7.38 -13.73 -8.61
N LEU A 33 7.96 -12.52 -8.55
CA LEU A 33 7.97 -11.58 -9.68
C LEU A 33 9.22 -11.66 -10.57
N GLY A 34 10.36 -12.09 -10.03
CA GLY A 34 11.64 -11.98 -10.72
C GLY A 34 12.17 -10.54 -10.80
N PRO A 35 13.23 -10.29 -11.62
CA PRO A 35 13.95 -9.00 -11.62
C PRO A 35 13.14 -7.82 -12.17
N GLY A 36 12.15 -8.08 -13.01
CA GLY A 36 11.27 -7.03 -13.59
C GLY A 36 10.20 -6.50 -12.66
N GLY A 37 9.99 -7.12 -11.49
CA GLY A 37 8.96 -6.74 -10.54
C GLY A 37 7.54 -6.82 -11.12
N TYR A 38 6.62 -6.04 -10.57
CA TYR A 38 5.22 -5.97 -11.04
C TYR A 38 5.12 -5.50 -12.49
N ILE A 39 5.85 -4.46 -12.86
CA ILE A 39 5.83 -3.88 -14.22
C ILE A 39 6.22 -4.93 -15.25
N GLY A 40 7.23 -5.76 -14.99
CA GLY A 40 7.67 -6.80 -15.92
C GLY A 40 6.68 -7.96 -16.12
N LYS A 41 5.67 -8.08 -15.24
CA LYS A 41 4.64 -9.13 -15.31
C LYS A 41 3.27 -8.63 -15.75
N LEU A 42 3.02 -7.34 -15.62
CA LEU A 42 1.70 -6.75 -15.78
C LEU A 42 1.06 -7.06 -17.15
N ASP A 43 1.80 -6.85 -18.24
CA ASP A 43 1.29 -7.09 -19.60
C ASP A 43 1.00 -8.58 -19.86
N GLN A 44 1.79 -9.47 -19.26
CA GLN A 44 1.55 -10.90 -19.32
C GLN A 44 0.25 -11.25 -18.61
N TRP A 45 0.07 -10.79 -17.37
CA TRP A 45 -1.11 -11.08 -16.56
C TRP A 45 -2.40 -10.50 -17.16
N ARG A 46 -2.34 -9.30 -17.73
CA ARG A 46 -3.48 -8.69 -18.42
C ARG A 46 -3.91 -9.53 -19.62
N ARG A 47 -2.97 -9.94 -20.47
CA ARG A 47 -3.27 -10.81 -21.61
C ARG A 47 -3.84 -12.17 -21.18
N GLU A 48 -3.30 -12.78 -20.15
CA GLU A 48 -3.81 -14.04 -19.59
C GLU A 48 -5.24 -13.87 -19.06
N ARG A 49 -5.52 -12.78 -18.36
CA ARG A 49 -6.86 -12.43 -17.87
C ARG A 49 -7.85 -12.21 -19.00
N GLU A 50 -7.50 -11.42 -19.99
CA GLU A 50 -8.31 -11.15 -21.17
C GLU A 50 -8.60 -12.43 -21.96
N ALA A 51 -7.61 -13.30 -22.15
CA ALA A 51 -7.77 -14.57 -22.82
C ALA A 51 -8.72 -15.51 -22.05
N ALA A 52 -8.64 -15.55 -20.72
CA ALA A 52 -9.53 -16.34 -19.88
C ALA A 52 -10.99 -15.83 -19.96
N ILE A 53 -11.18 -14.52 -19.92
CA ILE A 53 -12.51 -13.90 -20.08
C ILE A 53 -13.07 -14.18 -21.47
N ALA A 54 -12.27 -14.05 -22.52
CA ALA A 54 -12.66 -14.35 -23.90
C ALA A 54 -13.04 -15.84 -24.09
N ALA A 55 -12.43 -16.74 -23.32
CA ALA A 55 -12.76 -18.16 -23.27
C ALA A 55 -14.02 -18.47 -22.42
N GLY A 56 -14.72 -17.45 -21.93
CA GLY A 56 -15.93 -17.60 -21.11
C GLY A 56 -15.65 -18.05 -19.66
N GLN A 57 -14.41 -17.97 -19.21
CA GLN A 57 -14.07 -18.25 -17.81
C GLN A 57 -14.42 -17.04 -16.94
N PRO A 58 -15.21 -17.22 -15.85
CA PRO A 58 -15.47 -16.12 -14.93
C PRO A 58 -14.18 -15.71 -14.22
N ASP A 59 -13.93 -14.41 -14.17
CA ASP A 59 -12.80 -13.88 -13.41
C ASP A 59 -13.15 -13.84 -11.90
N PRO A 60 -12.46 -14.61 -11.06
CA PRO A 60 -12.73 -14.63 -9.64
C PRO A 60 -12.27 -13.35 -8.92
N PHE A 61 -11.58 -12.44 -9.62
CA PHE A 61 -10.98 -11.22 -9.09
C PHE A 61 -11.55 -9.95 -9.72
N ASP A 62 -12.66 -10.05 -10.45
CA ASP A 62 -13.29 -8.92 -11.15
C ASP A 62 -13.64 -7.74 -10.21
N ASP A 63 -13.89 -8.06 -8.95
CA ASP A 63 -14.28 -7.11 -7.93
C ASP A 63 -13.11 -6.40 -7.24
N LEU A 64 -11.90 -6.87 -7.46
CA LEU A 64 -10.71 -6.29 -6.87
C LEU A 64 -10.21 -5.11 -7.69
N ASP A 65 -9.71 -4.10 -6.99
CA ASP A 65 -8.91 -3.06 -7.62
C ASP A 65 -7.60 -3.61 -8.19
N GLU A 66 -6.95 -2.83 -9.01
CA GLU A 66 -5.72 -3.26 -9.70
C GLU A 66 -4.59 -3.58 -8.71
N CYS A 67 -4.49 -2.87 -7.60
CA CYS A 67 -3.50 -3.13 -6.56
C CYS A 67 -3.70 -4.50 -5.92
N GLY A 68 -4.92 -4.81 -5.54
CA GLY A 68 -5.29 -6.08 -4.95
C GLY A 68 -5.13 -7.25 -5.90
N TRP A 69 -5.59 -7.09 -7.13
CA TRP A 69 -5.44 -8.10 -8.18
C TRP A 69 -3.95 -8.42 -8.46
N GLN A 70 -3.11 -7.40 -8.68
CA GLN A 70 -1.68 -7.59 -8.92
C GLN A 70 -0.97 -8.21 -7.72
N TRP A 71 -1.35 -7.82 -6.49
CA TRP A 71 -0.81 -8.42 -5.29
C TRP A 71 -1.08 -9.93 -5.22
N ILE A 72 -2.28 -10.37 -5.60
CA ILE A 72 -2.66 -11.78 -5.70
C ILE A 72 -1.84 -12.48 -6.78
N GLN A 73 -1.80 -11.93 -8.01
CA GLN A 73 -1.06 -12.53 -9.12
C GLN A 73 0.44 -12.72 -8.81
N ALA A 74 1.05 -11.78 -8.10
CA ALA A 74 2.45 -11.86 -7.70
C ALA A 74 2.77 -13.06 -6.79
N ARG A 75 1.76 -13.67 -6.18
CA ARG A 75 1.87 -14.81 -5.26
C ARG A 75 1.44 -16.14 -5.90
N LYS A 76 1.21 -16.13 -7.22
CA LYS A 76 0.88 -17.31 -8.04
C LYS A 76 -0.28 -18.13 -7.45
N PRO A 77 -1.50 -17.58 -7.41
CA PRO A 77 -2.65 -18.30 -6.92
C PRO A 77 -2.91 -19.57 -7.73
N LYS A 78 -3.24 -20.66 -7.07
CA LYS A 78 -3.83 -21.84 -7.67
C LYS A 78 -5.33 -21.72 -7.51
N LEU A 79 -6.11 -21.80 -8.59
CA LEU A 79 -7.56 -21.78 -8.52
C LEU A 79 -8.08 -23.17 -8.15
N VAL A 80 -8.68 -23.29 -6.98
CA VAL A 80 -9.38 -24.50 -6.51
C VAL A 80 -10.82 -24.11 -6.24
N ASP A 81 -11.77 -24.74 -6.94
CA ASP A 81 -13.21 -24.40 -6.83
C ASP A 81 -13.50 -22.89 -6.99
N ARG A 82 -12.83 -22.26 -7.95
CA ARG A 82 -12.88 -20.81 -8.25
C ARG A 82 -12.39 -19.89 -7.13
N LYS A 83 -11.77 -20.45 -6.10
CA LYS A 83 -11.14 -19.65 -5.02
C LYS A 83 -9.62 -19.67 -5.15
N PRO A 84 -8.94 -18.54 -4.92
CA PRO A 84 -7.49 -18.53 -4.92
C PRO A 84 -6.99 -19.30 -3.71
N LYS A 85 -6.04 -20.19 -3.95
CA LYS A 85 -5.32 -20.96 -2.94
C LYS A 85 -3.84 -20.66 -3.10
N PHE A 86 -3.15 -20.48 -1.98
CA PHE A 86 -1.71 -20.16 -1.97
C PHE A 86 -0.95 -21.23 -1.19
N ASP A 87 0.37 -21.26 -1.39
CA ASP A 87 1.24 -22.19 -0.65
C ASP A 87 1.36 -21.81 0.85
N GLN A 88 0.97 -20.57 1.21
CA GLN A 88 1.03 -20.05 2.58
C GLN A 88 -0.39 -19.73 3.09
N PRO A 89 -0.81 -20.32 4.22
CA PRO A 89 -2.15 -20.15 4.76
C PRO A 89 -2.46 -18.69 5.16
N GLU A 90 -1.45 -17.94 5.57
CA GLU A 90 -1.60 -16.51 5.90
C GLU A 90 -1.96 -15.69 4.66
N THR A 91 -1.42 -16.08 3.50
CA THR A 91 -1.74 -15.43 2.22
C THR A 91 -3.16 -15.78 1.77
N ASP A 92 -3.63 -17.00 2.00
CA ASP A 92 -5.02 -17.42 1.79
C ASP A 92 -5.96 -16.53 2.61
N THR A 93 -5.66 -16.32 3.87
CA THR A 93 -6.48 -15.50 4.77
C THR A 93 -6.59 -14.06 4.30
N VAL A 94 -5.47 -13.46 3.88
CA VAL A 94 -5.46 -12.08 3.33
C VAL A 94 -6.27 -12.00 2.04
N ALA A 95 -6.09 -12.95 1.13
CA ALA A 95 -6.82 -12.98 -0.15
C ALA A 95 -8.33 -13.12 0.05
N GLN A 96 -8.77 -14.00 0.95
CA GLN A 96 -10.19 -14.13 1.30
C GLN A 96 -10.76 -12.84 1.87
N LYS A 97 -10.04 -12.21 2.80
CA LYS A 97 -10.45 -10.93 3.38
C LYS A 97 -10.52 -9.81 2.35
N MET A 98 -9.64 -9.82 1.33
CA MET A 98 -9.72 -8.87 0.23
C MET A 98 -11.01 -9.05 -0.59
N LEU A 99 -11.38 -10.29 -0.92
CA LEU A 99 -12.62 -10.57 -1.65
C LEU A 99 -13.87 -10.19 -0.84
N GLU A 100 -13.88 -10.44 0.47
CA GLU A 100 -14.96 -10.01 1.37
C GLU A 100 -15.07 -8.47 1.42
N LEU A 101 -13.94 -7.76 1.51
CA LEU A 101 -13.93 -6.30 1.52
C LEU A 101 -14.37 -5.70 0.19
N ALA A 102 -14.01 -6.33 -0.94
CA ALA A 102 -14.46 -5.92 -2.26
C ALA A 102 -15.99 -6.07 -2.39
N GLU A 103 -16.55 -7.16 -1.90
CA GLU A 103 -18.00 -7.34 -1.85
C GLU A 103 -18.68 -6.31 -0.94
N LEU A 104 -18.13 -6.03 0.24
CA LEU A 104 -18.62 -4.95 1.12
C LEU A 104 -18.52 -3.57 0.47
N GLN A 105 -17.51 -3.33 -0.35
CA GLN A 105 -17.38 -2.11 -1.13
C GLN A 105 -18.50 -1.98 -2.17
N LYS A 106 -18.83 -3.05 -2.89
CA LYS A 106 -19.97 -3.08 -3.82
C LYS A 106 -21.29 -2.76 -3.11
N GLN A 107 -21.48 -3.31 -1.90
CA GLN A 107 -22.66 -3.03 -1.08
C GLN A 107 -22.65 -1.64 -0.44
N GLY A 108 -21.61 -0.84 -0.65
CA GLY A 108 -21.47 0.50 -0.05
C GLY A 108 -21.18 0.50 1.45
N LYS A 109 -20.93 -0.66 2.05
CA LYS A 109 -20.64 -0.82 3.48
C LYS A 109 -19.16 -0.56 3.82
N PHE A 110 -18.28 -0.69 2.85
CA PHE A 110 -16.87 -0.37 2.96
C PHE A 110 -16.53 0.74 1.96
N LYS A 111 -15.88 1.81 2.44
CA LYS A 111 -15.37 2.90 1.60
C LYS A 111 -13.86 2.93 1.72
N PRO A 112 -13.12 2.50 0.70
CA PRO A 112 -11.67 2.56 0.73
C PRO A 112 -11.21 4.01 0.85
N GLN A 113 -10.24 4.23 1.70
CA GLN A 113 -9.53 5.50 1.85
C GLN A 113 -8.08 5.28 1.42
N ARG A 114 -7.42 6.33 0.95
CA ARG A 114 -6.08 6.33 0.36
C ARG A 114 -5.02 5.45 1.05
N LYS A 115 -4.99 5.44 2.40
CA LYS A 115 -4.05 4.63 3.19
C LYS A 115 -4.69 3.37 3.78
N HIS A 116 -5.97 3.17 3.50
CA HIS A 116 -6.81 2.08 3.98
C HIS A 116 -7.67 1.58 2.82
N ASP A 117 -7.01 1.23 1.71
CA ASP A 117 -7.62 0.52 0.60
C ASP A 117 -7.96 -0.92 0.98
N VAL A 118 -8.54 -1.67 0.06
CA VAL A 118 -8.90 -3.08 0.28
C VAL A 118 -7.68 -3.90 0.70
N LEU A 119 -6.56 -3.73 -0.01
CA LEU A 119 -5.33 -4.48 0.24
C LEU A 119 -4.71 -4.16 1.61
N SER A 120 -4.53 -2.88 1.92
CA SER A 120 -3.95 -2.45 3.20
C SER A 120 -4.81 -2.85 4.39
N THR A 121 -6.14 -2.78 4.23
CA THR A 121 -7.10 -3.21 5.25
C THR A 121 -7.06 -4.73 5.46
N ALA A 122 -6.93 -5.51 4.38
CA ALA A 122 -6.84 -6.96 4.46
C ALA A 122 -5.55 -7.42 5.15
N ILE A 123 -4.41 -6.78 4.83
CA ILE A 123 -3.11 -7.06 5.46
C ILE A 123 -3.09 -6.57 6.92
N GLY A 124 -3.90 -5.56 7.28
CA GLY A 124 -3.92 -4.97 8.61
C GLY A 124 -2.81 -3.94 8.87
N SER A 125 -2.23 -3.37 7.81
CA SER A 125 -1.19 -2.34 7.92
C SER A 125 -1.41 -1.25 6.89
N LYS A 126 -1.20 0.01 7.29
CA LYS A 126 -1.34 1.18 6.41
C LYS A 126 -0.43 1.09 5.20
N GLU A 127 -0.84 1.71 4.08
CA GLU A 127 0.00 1.87 2.90
C GLU A 127 1.25 2.70 3.23
N HIS A 128 2.37 2.32 2.61
CA HIS A 128 3.62 3.05 2.77
C HIS A 128 3.54 4.41 2.07
N GLY A 129 4.18 5.46 2.65
CA GLY A 129 4.10 6.81 2.14
C GLY A 129 4.67 7.01 0.73
N ASP A 130 5.66 6.19 0.36
CA ASP A 130 6.48 6.42 -0.83
C ASP A 130 6.25 5.39 -1.95
N CYS A 131 5.46 4.34 -1.72
CA CYS A 131 5.19 3.32 -2.73
C CYS A 131 3.83 2.67 -2.54
N VAL A 132 3.24 2.22 -3.64
CA VAL A 132 1.94 1.55 -3.66
C VAL A 132 2.13 0.04 -3.74
N ARG A 133 1.60 -0.67 -2.75
CA ARG A 133 1.64 -2.12 -2.72
C ARG A 133 0.90 -2.69 -3.92
N GLY A 134 1.45 -3.74 -4.50
CA GLY A 134 0.81 -4.42 -5.62
C GLY A 134 1.06 -3.77 -6.98
N LEU A 135 1.49 -2.51 -7.05
CA LEU A 135 1.76 -1.84 -8.33
C LEU A 135 3.25 -1.75 -8.63
N SER A 136 4.00 -0.99 -7.85
CA SER A 136 5.44 -0.82 -8.04
C SER A 136 6.07 -0.13 -6.83
N SER A 137 7.33 -0.48 -6.54
CA SER A 137 8.15 0.26 -5.58
C SER A 137 8.61 1.63 -6.09
N LYS A 138 8.37 1.93 -7.37
CA LYS A 138 8.77 3.18 -8.04
C LYS A 138 7.60 4.13 -8.29
N LEU A 139 6.36 3.64 -8.20
CA LEU A 139 5.17 4.48 -8.37
C LEU A 139 4.84 5.18 -7.06
N SER A 140 4.65 6.49 -7.16
CA SER A 140 4.14 7.28 -6.04
C SER A 140 2.67 6.94 -5.76
N ILE A 141 2.18 7.31 -4.59
CA ILE A 141 0.75 7.16 -4.26
C ILE A 141 -0.13 7.95 -5.25
N GLU A 142 0.36 9.08 -5.76
CA GLU A 142 -0.37 9.90 -6.76
C GLU A 142 -0.58 9.17 -8.07
N ASP A 143 0.43 8.42 -8.51
CA ASP A 143 0.40 7.69 -9.76
C ASP A 143 -0.38 6.36 -9.63
N GLY A 144 -0.37 5.77 -8.45
CA GLY A 144 -1.06 4.51 -8.18
C GLY A 144 -2.57 4.65 -7.91
N PHE A 145 -3.00 5.82 -7.40
CA PHE A 145 -4.40 6.10 -7.07
C PHE A 145 -4.93 7.32 -7.86
N GLU A 146 -5.05 7.15 -9.15
CA GLU A 146 -5.48 8.23 -10.07
C GLU A 146 -6.84 8.85 -9.69
N LYS A 147 -7.76 8.05 -9.16
CA LYS A 147 -9.07 8.51 -8.67
C LYS A 147 -8.95 9.47 -7.48
N ASP A 148 -7.88 9.35 -6.71
CA ASP A 148 -7.62 10.19 -5.55
C ASP A 148 -6.63 11.33 -5.83
N LYS A 149 -6.13 11.43 -7.07
CA LYS A 149 -5.16 12.46 -7.50
C LYS A 149 -5.64 13.89 -7.21
N ALA A 150 -6.93 14.15 -7.41
CA ALA A 150 -7.54 15.46 -7.10
C ALA A 150 -7.58 15.79 -5.60
N ARG A 151 -7.47 14.78 -4.73
CA ARG A 151 -7.41 14.93 -3.27
C ARG A 151 -5.99 14.95 -2.72
N TYR A 152 -5.00 14.74 -3.61
CA TYR A 152 -3.61 14.80 -3.20
C TYR A 152 -3.21 16.23 -2.89
N ARG A 153 -2.91 16.48 -1.61
CA ARG A 153 -2.34 17.75 -1.18
C ARG A 153 -0.83 17.66 -1.33
N SER A 154 -0.21 18.62 -2.01
CA SER A 154 1.25 18.71 -2.04
C SER A 154 1.77 18.76 -0.59
N HIS A 155 2.96 18.25 -0.35
CA HIS A 155 3.58 18.25 0.99
C HIS A 155 3.65 19.66 1.59
N ASP A 156 3.86 20.66 0.75
CA ASP A 156 3.93 22.06 1.18
C ASP A 156 2.56 22.58 1.61
N ARG A 157 1.50 22.29 0.86
CA ARG A 157 0.14 22.64 1.23
C ARG A 157 -0.34 21.94 2.51
N TYR A 158 0.10 20.71 2.73
CA TYR A 158 -0.18 19.98 3.96
C TYR A 158 0.53 20.61 5.16
N LYS A 159 1.79 21.06 5.00
CA LYS A 159 2.54 21.79 6.03
C LYS A 159 1.86 23.12 6.36
N GLU A 160 1.48 23.90 5.35
CA GLU A 160 0.77 25.18 5.53
C GLU A 160 -0.52 25.00 6.32
N GLU A 161 -1.31 23.98 6.01
CA GLU A 161 -2.55 23.68 6.72
C GLU A 161 -2.32 23.28 8.19
N ILE A 162 -1.30 22.45 8.48
CA ILE A 162 -0.92 22.08 9.86
C ILE A 162 -0.44 23.31 10.65
N VAL A 163 0.38 24.14 10.02
CA VAL A 163 0.87 25.37 10.68
C VAL A 163 -0.31 26.30 10.98
N ALA A 164 -1.21 26.53 10.02
CA ALA A 164 -2.39 27.36 10.22
C ALA A 164 -3.34 26.80 11.30
N GLU A 165 -3.52 25.49 11.36
CA GLU A 165 -4.34 24.82 12.40
C GLU A 165 -3.69 24.96 13.79
N ALA A 166 -2.37 24.79 13.88
CA ALA A 166 -1.61 24.98 15.12
C ALA A 166 -1.65 26.43 15.61
N GLU A 167 -1.50 27.40 14.71
CA GLU A 167 -1.62 28.83 15.03
C GLU A 167 -3.02 29.19 15.53
N ASN A 168 -4.06 28.70 14.87
CA ASN A 168 -5.44 28.93 15.31
C ASN A 168 -5.74 28.33 16.69
N ALA A 169 -5.23 27.12 16.95
CA ALA A 169 -5.37 26.46 18.25
C ALA A 169 -4.62 27.23 19.36
N MET A 170 -3.45 27.77 19.03
CA MET A 170 -2.66 28.58 19.96
C MET A 170 -3.32 29.92 20.26
N HIS A 171 -3.87 30.59 19.25
CA HIS A 171 -4.64 31.82 19.41
C HIS A 171 -5.89 31.63 20.27
N ALA A 172 -6.63 30.53 20.08
CA ALA A 172 -7.79 30.20 20.90
C ALA A 172 -7.40 30.01 22.37
N LYS A 173 -6.36 29.22 22.64
CA LYS A 173 -5.86 29.02 24.02
C LYS A 173 -5.37 30.31 24.67
N PHE A 174 -4.70 31.19 23.93
CA PHE A 174 -4.24 32.45 24.42
C PHE A 174 -5.39 33.40 24.78
N LYS A 175 -6.43 33.41 23.95
CA LYS A 175 -7.67 34.18 24.22
C LYS A 175 -8.39 33.68 25.46
N ASP A 176 -8.47 32.38 25.66
CA ASP A 176 -9.08 31.76 26.84
C ASP A 176 -8.29 32.11 28.13
N LEU A 177 -6.94 32.03 28.06
CA LEU A 177 -6.07 32.44 29.17
C LEU A 177 -6.21 33.91 29.53
N LEU A 178 -6.25 34.82 28.55
CA LEU A 178 -6.47 36.25 28.80
C LEU A 178 -7.85 36.51 29.40
N GLY A 179 -8.89 35.82 28.93
CA GLY A 179 -10.21 35.89 29.49
C GLY A 179 -10.28 35.46 30.96
N ALA A 180 -9.58 34.36 31.29
CA ALA A 180 -9.51 33.88 32.66
C ALA A 180 -8.79 34.87 33.60
N THR A 181 -7.60 35.38 33.17
CA THR A 181 -6.84 36.37 33.98
C THR A 181 -7.57 37.69 34.20
N LEU A 182 -8.36 38.15 33.21
CA LEU A 182 -9.16 39.36 33.36
C LEU A 182 -10.37 39.16 34.30
N ALA A 183 -10.90 37.94 34.38
CA ALA A 183 -11.99 37.59 35.28
C ALA A 183 -11.55 37.48 36.76
N GLU A 184 -10.28 37.13 37.01
CA GLU A 184 -9.71 37.03 38.36
C GLU A 184 -9.35 38.41 38.97
N HIS A 185 -9.33 39.49 38.17
CA HIS A 185 -8.99 40.85 38.61
C HIS A 185 -10.18 41.80 38.69
N GLN A 186 -11.42 41.31 38.62
CA GLN A 186 -12.66 42.01 38.87
C GLN A 186 -13.29 41.60 40.21
#